data_4ebec618e2a56e147c4a48c3f6d0698b
#
_entry.id   4ebec618e2a56e147c4a48c3f6d0698b
#
_cell.length_a   1.000
_cell.length_b   1.000
_cell.length_c   1.000
_cell.angle_alpha   90.00
_cell.angle_beta   90.00
_cell.angle_gamma   90.00
#
_symmetry.space_group_name_H-M   'P 1'
#
loop_
_entity.id
_entity.type
_entity.pdbx_description
1 polymer ?
#
loop_
_entity_poly.entity_id
_entity_poly.type
_entity_poly.pdbx_seq_one_letter_code
_entity_poly.pdbx_strand_id
1 'polypeptide(L)'
;GTGSIRKSKPEYVDFFPPCNNACPAGENIQAWLSLAQEGKIEDAWRKLTEQNPMAAIHGRVCYHPCENSCNRKDLDSSVSIHAVERFLGDEALKNNWQFYPPKTLTSKKIMIVGAGPSGLSAAYHLRKLGHEVTIFEAGPVAGGMMNFGIPAYRMPRNILQAEIKRIENFGVKIVLNYKVQDILKEKENGGFDAVFVAIGAHLAKKVNIPAQEASKILDAVSFLKEADENSDNKPLLGRRVAIYGGGNTAMDAARTAKRLGADEAMIIYRRDREHMPAHEFEADEALSEGVKIHWLSTIKNMETSSITVEKMQVVDGKAVPTGEYETLEADSLILALGQEADTDFLKHIEGITFKEDGTTVEVNPSMMTGYPGIFAGGDMVPSERTVTIATGHGKKAARNIDAWLRNTTYEKPANNPLVTIEKLQIWFKTNAEARAQQHLEIEKAVETFDEIVAGYTTEEAVYEAQRCLSCGNCFECDSCYGA
;
A
#
# COMPACT_ATOMS: atom_id res chain seq x y z
N GLY A 1 -42.00 20.73 -22.23
CA GLY A 1 -42.77 19.58 -21.77
C GLY A 1 -42.64 18.42 -22.72
N THR A 2 -42.46 17.28 -22.20
CA THR A 2 -42.19 16.00 -22.89
C THR A 2 -43.42 15.41 -23.58
N GLY A 3 -44.43 16.21 -23.88
CA GLY A 3 -45.65 15.72 -24.56
C GLY A 3 -46.51 14.75 -23.72
N SER A 4 -47.76 14.62 -24.06
CA SER A 4 -48.77 13.83 -23.33
C SER A 4 -48.67 12.32 -23.53
N ILE A 5 -47.72 11.80 -24.33
CA ILE A 5 -47.69 10.38 -24.68
C ILE A 5 -46.27 9.82 -24.49
N ARG A 6 -45.95 9.45 -23.27
CA ARG A 6 -44.77 8.64 -22.97
C ARG A 6 -45.12 7.18 -23.23
N LYS A 7 -44.53 6.58 -24.26
CA LYS A 7 -44.70 5.15 -24.59
C LYS A 7 -43.83 4.23 -23.77
N SER A 8 -42.81 4.75 -23.11
CA SER A 8 -41.86 4.01 -22.29
C SER A 8 -41.53 4.74 -21.00
N LYS A 9 -41.21 4.01 -19.96
CA LYS A 9 -40.81 4.53 -18.66
C LYS A 9 -39.28 4.38 -18.54
N PRO A 10 -38.55 5.42 -18.07
CA PRO A 10 -37.14 5.23 -17.82
C PRO A 10 -36.92 4.17 -16.73
N GLU A 11 -35.95 3.32 -16.93
CA GLU A 11 -35.45 2.42 -15.92
C GLU A 11 -34.13 3.00 -15.41
N TYR A 12 -34.10 3.33 -14.13
CA TYR A 12 -32.92 3.93 -13.49
C TYR A 12 -31.98 2.80 -13.07
N VAL A 13 -30.78 2.78 -13.65
CA VAL A 13 -29.80 1.73 -13.39
C VAL A 13 -28.51 2.37 -12.83
N ASP A 14 -28.15 1.95 -11.63
CA ASP A 14 -26.84 2.28 -11.08
C ASP A 14 -25.77 1.39 -11.75
N PHE A 15 -24.67 2.01 -12.11
CA PHE A 15 -23.46 1.33 -12.59
C PHE A 15 -22.41 1.22 -11.48
N PHE A 16 -21.39 0.41 -11.74
CA PHE A 16 -20.25 0.31 -10.85
C PHE A 16 -19.10 1.20 -11.35
N PRO A 17 -18.62 2.17 -10.54
CA PRO A 17 -17.55 3.08 -10.95
C PRO A 17 -16.23 2.34 -11.18
N PRO A 18 -15.44 2.68 -12.22
CA PRO A 18 -14.15 2.07 -12.47
C PRO A 18 -13.14 2.27 -11.34
N CYS A 19 -13.14 3.45 -10.69
CA CYS A 19 -12.30 3.72 -9.53
C CYS A 19 -12.61 2.79 -8.34
N ASN A 20 -13.89 2.54 -8.04
CA ASN A 20 -14.29 1.59 -7.00
C ASN A 20 -13.84 0.16 -7.34
N ASN A 21 -13.95 -0.22 -8.62
CA ASN A 21 -13.55 -1.55 -9.09
C ASN A 21 -12.04 -1.76 -8.98
N ALA A 22 -11.26 -0.73 -9.25
CA ALA A 22 -9.80 -0.79 -9.25
C ALA A 22 -9.18 -0.69 -7.85
N CYS A 23 -9.93 -0.22 -6.84
CA CYS A 23 -9.39 -0.06 -5.49
C CYS A 23 -9.18 -1.42 -4.79
N PRO A 24 -7.93 -1.82 -4.46
CA PRO A 24 -7.69 -3.08 -3.77
C PRO A 24 -8.25 -3.12 -2.34
N ALA A 25 -8.33 -1.96 -1.67
CA ALA A 25 -9.00 -1.83 -0.37
C ALA A 25 -10.53 -1.90 -0.51
N GLY A 26 -11.06 -1.83 -1.73
CA GLY A 26 -12.49 -1.93 -2.04
C GLY A 26 -13.30 -0.79 -1.43
N GLU A 27 -12.81 0.42 -1.56
CA GLU A 27 -13.48 1.64 -1.14
C GLU A 27 -14.65 1.99 -2.08
N ASN A 28 -15.64 2.67 -1.53
CA ASN A 28 -16.67 3.33 -2.32
C ASN A 28 -16.25 4.78 -2.59
N ILE A 29 -15.26 4.92 -3.49
CA ILE A 29 -14.60 6.18 -3.80
C ILE A 29 -15.61 7.23 -4.28
N GLN A 30 -16.50 6.86 -5.20
CA GLN A 30 -17.52 7.78 -5.69
C GLN A 30 -18.40 8.31 -4.57
N ALA A 31 -18.79 7.49 -3.60
CA ALA A 31 -19.67 7.92 -2.52
C ALA A 31 -18.99 8.92 -1.57
N TRP A 32 -17.72 8.70 -1.20
CA TRP A 32 -17.05 9.66 -0.34
C TRP A 32 -16.60 10.92 -1.11
N LEU A 33 -16.25 10.83 -2.41
CA LEU A 33 -16.06 12.01 -3.25
C LEU A 33 -17.33 12.85 -3.37
N SER A 34 -18.50 12.21 -3.50
CA SER A 34 -19.78 12.92 -3.54
C SER A 34 -20.05 13.75 -2.27
N LEU A 35 -19.68 13.23 -1.10
CA LEU A 35 -19.79 13.97 0.15
C LEU A 35 -18.73 15.09 0.26
N ALA A 36 -17.51 14.82 -0.21
CA ALA A 36 -16.44 15.81 -0.20
C ALA A 36 -16.74 17.00 -1.11
N GLN A 37 -17.31 16.80 -2.30
CA GLN A 37 -17.68 17.90 -3.22
C GLN A 37 -18.78 18.80 -2.65
N GLU A 38 -19.59 18.30 -1.70
CA GLU A 38 -20.59 19.08 -0.98
C GLU A 38 -20.03 19.79 0.26
N GLY A 39 -18.74 19.66 0.54
CA GLY A 39 -18.07 20.18 1.74
C GLY A 39 -18.39 19.40 3.03
N LYS A 40 -19.03 18.24 2.93
CA LYS A 40 -19.33 17.35 4.06
C LYS A 40 -18.14 16.49 4.42
N ILE A 41 -17.06 17.12 4.91
CA ILE A 41 -15.74 16.51 5.03
C ILE A 41 -15.73 15.35 6.03
N GLU A 42 -16.35 15.52 7.21
CA GLU A 42 -16.45 14.44 8.20
C GLU A 42 -17.27 13.25 7.67
N ASP A 43 -18.40 13.52 7.01
CA ASP A 43 -19.22 12.45 6.44
C ASP A 43 -18.47 11.70 5.32
N ALA A 44 -17.70 12.43 4.51
CA ALA A 44 -16.83 11.82 3.48
C ALA A 44 -15.80 10.89 4.11
N TRP A 45 -15.09 11.34 5.16
CA TRP A 45 -14.15 10.49 5.91
C TRP A 45 -14.85 9.28 6.54
N ARG A 46 -16.03 9.45 7.13
CA ARG A 46 -16.79 8.34 7.71
C ARG A 46 -17.21 7.33 6.65
N LYS A 47 -17.58 7.81 5.46
CA LYS A 47 -17.91 6.95 4.32
C LYS A 47 -16.71 6.18 3.80
N LEU A 48 -15.55 6.83 3.71
CA LEU A 48 -14.27 6.21 3.35
C LEU A 48 -13.89 5.12 4.35
N THR A 49 -13.96 5.43 5.64
CA THR A 49 -13.56 4.51 6.72
C THR A 49 -14.54 3.37 6.94
N GLU A 50 -15.67 3.32 6.27
CA GLU A 50 -16.44 2.08 6.19
C GLU A 50 -15.62 0.92 5.62
N GLN A 51 -14.65 1.21 4.76
CA GLN A 51 -13.86 0.24 4.01
C GLN A 51 -12.36 0.27 4.32
N ASN A 52 -11.80 1.44 4.59
CA ASN A 52 -10.38 1.66 4.83
C ASN A 52 -10.17 2.55 6.07
N PRO A 53 -9.65 2.01 7.19
CA PRO A 53 -9.48 2.79 8.43
C PRO A 53 -8.29 3.75 8.42
N MET A 54 -7.44 3.74 7.39
CA MET A 54 -6.12 4.40 7.37
C MET A 54 -6.02 5.42 6.22
N ALA A 55 -6.97 6.35 6.13
CA ALA A 55 -7.08 7.32 5.04
C ALA A 55 -5.84 8.22 4.89
N ALA A 56 -5.29 8.73 6.00
CA ALA A 56 -4.10 9.59 5.95
C ALA A 56 -2.85 8.83 5.46
N ILE A 57 -2.78 7.53 5.75
CA ILE A 57 -1.69 6.67 5.27
C ILE A 57 -1.87 6.38 3.78
N HIS A 58 -3.04 5.89 3.37
CA HIS A 58 -3.29 5.50 1.98
C HIS A 58 -3.18 6.67 1.02
N GLY A 59 -3.69 7.83 1.38
CA GLY A 59 -3.54 9.05 0.60
C GLY A 59 -2.07 9.51 0.40
N ARG A 60 -1.11 8.91 1.13
CA ARG A 60 0.34 9.16 0.98
C ARG A 60 1.08 8.06 0.23
N VAL A 61 0.73 6.79 0.46
CA VAL A 61 1.56 5.66 0.01
C VAL A 61 0.86 4.68 -0.94
N CYS A 62 -0.42 4.88 -1.25
CA CYS A 62 -1.13 4.11 -2.26
C CYS A 62 -0.60 4.44 -3.66
N TYR A 63 -0.50 3.44 -4.53
CA TYR A 63 -0.16 3.61 -5.96
C TYR A 63 -1.36 3.97 -6.85
N HIS A 64 -2.49 4.28 -6.25
CA HIS A 64 -3.74 4.81 -6.81
C HIS A 64 -4.20 4.21 -8.16
N PRO A 65 -4.36 2.88 -8.26
CA PRO A 65 -4.89 2.26 -9.48
C PRO A 65 -6.30 2.76 -9.83
N CYS A 66 -7.00 3.33 -8.86
CA CYS A 66 -8.29 4.01 -9.06
C CYS A 66 -8.19 5.22 -9.99
N GLU A 67 -7.11 5.99 -9.93
CA GLU A 67 -6.86 7.15 -10.80
C GLU A 67 -6.57 6.69 -12.23
N ASN A 68 -5.75 5.64 -12.39
CA ASN A 68 -5.49 5.05 -13.70
C ASN A 68 -6.75 4.51 -14.38
N SER A 69 -7.77 4.15 -13.58
CA SER A 69 -9.06 3.65 -14.07
C SER A 69 -10.14 4.73 -14.14
N CYS A 70 -9.85 5.96 -13.77
CA CYS A 70 -10.81 7.04 -13.73
C CYS A 70 -11.26 7.45 -15.13
N ASN A 71 -12.58 7.38 -15.42
CA ASN A 71 -13.12 7.81 -16.73
C ASN A 71 -12.86 9.29 -17.04
N ARG A 72 -12.62 10.13 -16.04
CA ARG A 72 -12.34 11.53 -16.28
C ARG A 72 -11.06 11.76 -17.07
N LYS A 73 -10.08 10.86 -16.98
CA LYS A 73 -8.83 10.96 -17.77
C LYS A 73 -9.05 11.10 -19.28
N ASP A 74 -10.18 10.59 -19.78
CA ASP A 74 -10.54 10.66 -21.19
C ASP A 74 -11.15 12.03 -21.58
N LEU A 75 -11.49 12.86 -20.59
CA LEU A 75 -11.97 14.23 -20.81
C LEU A 75 -10.82 15.25 -20.69
N ASP A 76 -10.09 15.21 -19.59
CA ASP A 76 -8.96 16.11 -19.31
C ASP A 76 -7.83 15.39 -18.56
N SER A 77 -8.04 15.07 -17.29
CA SER A 77 -7.11 14.28 -16.44
C SER A 77 -7.90 13.58 -15.33
N SER A 78 -7.37 12.48 -14.80
CA SER A 78 -8.00 11.77 -13.67
C SER A 78 -8.22 12.72 -12.49
N VAL A 79 -9.22 12.40 -11.66
CA VAL A 79 -9.35 13.04 -10.34
C VAL A 79 -8.19 12.59 -9.46
N SER A 80 -7.55 13.51 -8.75
CA SER A 80 -6.48 13.20 -7.78
C SER A 80 -7.10 12.61 -6.51
N ILE A 81 -7.57 11.38 -6.63
CA ILE A 81 -8.35 10.67 -5.61
C ILE A 81 -7.53 10.51 -4.32
N HIS A 82 -6.26 10.09 -4.45
CA HIS A 82 -5.36 9.91 -3.30
C HIS A 82 -5.12 11.20 -2.52
N ALA A 83 -5.03 12.34 -3.22
CA ALA A 83 -4.80 13.62 -2.56
C ALA A 83 -6.05 14.08 -1.77
N VAL A 84 -7.25 13.82 -2.28
CA VAL A 84 -8.50 14.05 -1.51
C VAL A 84 -8.62 13.07 -0.35
N GLU A 85 -8.28 11.79 -0.55
CA GLU A 85 -8.24 10.78 0.53
C GLU A 85 -7.29 11.22 1.65
N ARG A 86 -6.07 11.67 1.30
CA ARG A 86 -5.11 12.24 2.24
C ARG A 86 -5.69 13.41 3.02
N PHE A 87 -6.31 14.36 2.32
CA PHE A 87 -6.95 15.52 2.95
C PHE A 87 -8.00 15.09 3.98
N LEU A 88 -8.88 14.14 3.63
CA LEU A 88 -9.88 13.61 4.57
C LEU A 88 -9.24 12.96 5.80
N GLY A 89 -8.17 12.20 5.60
CA GLY A 89 -7.41 11.58 6.68
C GLY A 89 -6.75 12.60 7.60
N ASP A 90 -6.10 13.62 7.03
CA ASP A 90 -5.43 14.69 7.76
C ASP A 90 -6.42 15.55 8.57
N GLU A 91 -7.57 15.91 7.97
CA GLU A 91 -8.64 16.62 8.70
C GLU A 91 -9.22 15.75 9.84
N ALA A 92 -9.33 14.44 9.64
CA ALA A 92 -9.75 13.54 10.70
C ALA A 92 -8.76 13.47 11.86
N LEU A 93 -7.46 13.52 11.59
CA LEU A 93 -6.42 13.58 12.63
C LEU A 93 -6.45 14.93 13.36
N LYS A 94 -6.49 16.02 12.61
CA LYS A 94 -6.54 17.38 13.12
C LYS A 94 -7.74 17.62 14.04
N ASN A 95 -8.90 17.10 13.67
CA ASN A 95 -10.16 17.24 14.43
C ASN A 95 -10.38 16.09 15.42
N ASN A 96 -9.43 15.16 15.54
CA ASN A 96 -9.51 14.00 16.43
C ASN A 96 -10.80 13.17 16.26
N TRP A 97 -11.26 12.98 15.01
CA TRP A 97 -12.42 12.15 14.74
C TRP A 97 -12.13 10.69 15.07
N GLN A 98 -13.05 10.05 15.79
CA GLN A 98 -12.94 8.67 16.22
C GLN A 98 -13.97 7.80 15.49
N PHE A 99 -13.68 6.50 15.40
CA PHE A 99 -14.64 5.53 14.86
C PHE A 99 -15.81 5.35 15.83
N TYR A 100 -17.01 5.13 15.28
CA TYR A 100 -18.18 4.80 16.10
C TYR A 100 -18.04 3.38 16.66
N PRO A 101 -18.30 3.16 17.95
CA PRO A 101 -18.24 1.85 18.55
C PRO A 101 -19.19 0.87 17.86
N PRO A 102 -18.87 -0.44 17.84
CA PRO A 102 -19.77 -1.43 17.27
C PRO A 102 -21.11 -1.45 18.01
N LYS A 103 -22.20 -1.61 17.25
CA LYS A 103 -23.56 -1.62 17.82
C LYS A 103 -23.81 -2.83 18.73
N THR A 104 -23.18 -3.94 18.43
CA THR A 104 -23.33 -5.23 19.16
C THR A 104 -21.96 -5.83 19.36
N LEU A 105 -21.70 -6.32 20.58
CA LEU A 105 -20.49 -7.07 20.89
C LEU A 105 -20.79 -8.56 20.78
N THR A 106 -19.78 -9.31 20.32
CA THR A 106 -19.80 -10.78 20.33
C THR A 106 -18.93 -11.30 21.48
N SER A 107 -19.09 -12.57 21.82
CA SER A 107 -18.19 -13.26 22.78
C SER A 107 -16.94 -13.84 22.11
N LYS A 108 -16.75 -13.57 20.80
CA LYS A 108 -15.67 -14.14 20.01
C LYS A 108 -14.39 -13.34 20.14
N LYS A 109 -13.28 -14.06 20.32
CA LYS A 109 -11.93 -13.53 20.48
C LYS A 109 -11.07 -13.90 19.27
N ILE A 110 -10.45 -12.92 18.65
CA ILE A 110 -9.59 -13.14 17.48
C ILE A 110 -8.16 -12.72 17.80
N MET A 111 -7.23 -13.60 17.50
CA MET A 111 -5.80 -13.36 17.53
C MET A 111 -5.34 -12.89 16.15
N ILE A 112 -4.58 -11.80 16.12
CA ILE A 112 -3.88 -11.34 14.91
C ILE A 112 -2.38 -11.35 15.19
N VAL A 113 -1.59 -11.88 14.26
CA VAL A 113 -0.13 -11.92 14.36
C VAL A 113 0.45 -10.97 13.33
N GLY A 114 1.00 -9.85 13.80
CA GLY A 114 1.57 -8.77 13.00
C GLY A 114 0.69 -7.53 12.92
N ALA A 115 1.27 -6.38 13.26
CA ALA A 115 0.63 -5.06 13.26
C ALA A 115 0.96 -4.24 12.00
N GLY A 116 1.17 -4.90 10.86
CA GLY A 116 1.28 -4.26 9.55
C GLY A 116 -0.10 -3.86 8.99
N PRO A 117 -0.18 -3.30 7.76
CA PRO A 117 -1.42 -2.80 7.18
C PRO A 117 -2.54 -3.86 7.12
N SER A 118 -2.19 -5.10 6.83
CA SER A 118 -3.15 -6.21 6.77
C SER A 118 -3.73 -6.54 8.14
N GLY A 119 -2.88 -6.63 9.17
CA GLY A 119 -3.30 -6.90 10.54
C GLY A 119 -4.14 -5.78 11.15
N LEU A 120 -3.74 -4.53 10.93
CA LEU A 120 -4.48 -3.35 11.41
C LEU A 120 -5.86 -3.23 10.74
N SER A 121 -5.94 -3.48 9.42
CA SER A 121 -7.20 -3.49 8.69
C SER A 121 -8.12 -4.62 9.17
N ALA A 122 -7.59 -5.83 9.34
CA ALA A 122 -8.37 -6.95 9.87
C ALA A 122 -8.90 -6.66 11.27
N ALA A 123 -8.05 -6.10 12.14
CA ALA A 123 -8.42 -5.73 13.50
C ALA A 123 -9.57 -4.72 13.53
N TYR A 124 -9.47 -3.66 12.72
CA TYR A 124 -10.54 -2.66 12.58
C TYR A 124 -11.86 -3.30 12.16
N HIS A 125 -11.85 -4.10 11.07
CA HIS A 125 -13.08 -4.69 10.55
C HIS A 125 -13.68 -5.74 11.49
N LEU A 126 -12.86 -6.56 12.14
CA LEU A 126 -13.32 -7.52 13.16
C LEU A 126 -13.90 -6.80 14.39
N ARG A 127 -13.25 -5.73 14.84
CA ARG A 127 -13.76 -4.91 15.95
C ARG A 127 -15.07 -4.25 15.59
N LYS A 128 -15.21 -3.73 14.36
CA LYS A 128 -16.46 -3.16 13.82
C LYS A 128 -17.61 -4.17 13.80
N LEU A 129 -17.30 -5.45 13.56
CA LEU A 129 -18.24 -6.58 13.64
C LEU A 129 -18.56 -6.99 15.10
N GLY A 130 -17.91 -6.38 16.08
CA GLY A 130 -18.17 -6.57 17.51
C GLY A 130 -17.28 -7.60 18.19
N HIS A 131 -16.26 -8.14 17.54
CA HIS A 131 -15.34 -9.12 18.12
C HIS A 131 -14.32 -8.47 19.05
N GLU A 132 -13.81 -9.22 20.01
CA GLU A 132 -12.63 -8.89 20.79
C GLU A 132 -11.38 -9.22 19.97
N VAL A 133 -10.50 -8.25 19.78
CA VAL A 133 -9.33 -8.40 18.89
C VAL A 133 -8.05 -8.04 19.63
N THR A 134 -7.09 -8.95 19.58
CA THR A 134 -5.72 -8.72 20.07
C THR A 134 -4.73 -8.94 18.94
N ILE A 135 -3.90 -7.94 18.68
CA ILE A 135 -2.74 -8.01 17.76
C ILE A 135 -1.49 -8.28 18.60
N PHE A 136 -0.71 -9.28 18.23
CA PHE A 136 0.63 -9.52 18.73
C PHE A 136 1.65 -9.05 17.68
N GLU A 137 2.53 -8.14 18.08
CA GLU A 137 3.57 -7.56 17.24
C GLU A 137 4.95 -7.87 17.83
N ALA A 138 5.80 -8.46 17.00
CA ALA A 138 7.15 -8.83 17.42
C ALA A 138 8.07 -7.61 17.64
N GLY A 139 7.83 -6.54 16.93
CA GLY A 139 8.59 -5.31 17.01
C GLY A 139 8.20 -4.39 18.17
N PRO A 140 9.01 -3.35 18.42
CA PRO A 140 8.76 -2.37 19.49
C PRO A 140 7.68 -1.35 19.11
N VAL A 141 7.30 -1.25 17.84
CA VAL A 141 6.27 -0.33 17.32
C VAL A 141 5.39 -1.03 16.30
N ALA A 142 4.13 -0.65 16.24
CA ALA A 142 3.19 -1.11 15.23
C ALA A 142 3.37 -0.32 13.91
N GLY A 143 2.91 -0.91 12.80
CA GLY A 143 2.94 -0.32 11.47
C GLY A 143 3.63 -1.21 10.43
N GLY A 144 4.44 -2.17 10.85
CA GLY A 144 5.15 -3.07 9.93
C GLY A 144 5.99 -2.30 8.92
N MET A 145 5.94 -2.69 7.64
CA MET A 145 6.71 -2.03 6.57
C MET A 145 6.35 -0.55 6.35
N MET A 146 5.19 -0.09 6.78
CA MET A 146 4.86 1.34 6.77
C MET A 146 5.76 2.15 7.72
N ASN A 147 6.25 1.52 8.80
CA ASN A 147 7.18 2.15 9.75
C ASN A 147 8.65 1.89 9.39
N PHE A 148 8.99 0.68 8.94
CA PHE A 148 10.38 0.25 8.77
C PHE A 148 10.87 0.30 7.33
N GLY A 149 9.99 0.24 6.34
CA GLY A 149 10.36 0.14 4.93
C GLY A 149 10.06 1.39 4.11
N ILE A 150 9.06 2.17 4.49
CA ILE A 150 8.72 3.43 3.81
C ILE A 150 9.42 4.58 4.54
N PRO A 151 10.24 5.41 3.85
CA PRO A 151 10.94 6.52 4.47
C PRO A 151 10.02 7.58 5.09
N ALA A 152 10.49 8.28 6.13
CA ALA A 152 9.70 9.29 6.84
C ALA A 152 9.28 10.46 5.95
N TYR A 153 10.08 10.84 4.96
CA TYR A 153 9.74 11.91 4.00
C TYR A 153 8.56 11.58 3.07
N ARG A 154 8.16 10.28 2.99
CA ARG A 154 6.94 9.81 2.30
C ARG A 154 5.80 9.50 3.29
N MET A 155 6.14 8.99 4.47
CA MET A 155 5.19 8.57 5.50
C MET A 155 5.64 9.05 6.87
N PRO A 156 5.27 10.27 7.29
CA PRO A 156 5.62 10.82 8.59
C PRO A 156 5.19 9.91 9.75
N ARG A 157 6.08 9.65 10.68
CA ARG A 157 5.86 8.69 11.78
C ARG A 157 4.74 9.10 12.71
N ASN A 158 4.59 10.40 12.98
CA ASN A 158 3.49 10.95 13.78
C ASN A 158 2.12 10.67 13.15
N ILE A 159 1.98 10.77 11.82
CA ILE A 159 0.74 10.45 11.10
C ILE A 159 0.44 8.96 11.19
N LEU A 160 1.44 8.12 10.94
CA LEU A 160 1.31 6.67 11.06
C LEU A 160 0.85 6.25 12.45
N GLN A 161 1.51 6.74 13.49
CA GLN A 161 1.17 6.40 14.87
C GLN A 161 -0.20 6.95 15.30
N ALA A 162 -0.61 8.12 14.80
CA ALA A 162 -1.93 8.68 15.08
C ALA A 162 -3.07 7.82 14.49
N GLU A 163 -2.90 7.33 13.25
CA GLU A 163 -3.88 6.41 12.64
C GLU A 163 -3.94 5.07 13.40
N ILE A 164 -2.81 4.51 13.79
CA ILE A 164 -2.75 3.28 14.59
C ILE A 164 -3.42 3.51 15.96
N LYS A 165 -3.14 4.64 16.61
CA LYS A 165 -3.76 5.00 17.89
C LYS A 165 -5.27 5.10 17.81
N ARG A 166 -5.82 5.58 16.68
CA ARG A 166 -7.27 5.60 16.46
C ARG A 166 -7.85 4.18 16.41
N ILE A 167 -7.13 3.21 15.83
CA ILE A 167 -7.54 1.80 15.82
C ILE A 167 -7.47 1.21 17.24
N GLU A 168 -6.46 1.54 18.05
CA GLU A 168 -6.42 1.14 19.45
C GLU A 168 -7.59 1.75 20.25
N ASN A 169 -7.85 3.05 20.07
CA ASN A 169 -8.97 3.75 20.72
C ASN A 169 -10.34 3.15 20.35
N PHE A 170 -10.44 2.53 19.18
CA PHE A 170 -11.63 1.78 18.77
C PHE A 170 -11.84 0.48 19.56
N GLY A 171 -10.87 0.10 20.40
CA GLY A 171 -10.92 -1.05 21.28
C GLY A 171 -10.17 -2.29 20.76
N VAL A 172 -9.20 -2.08 19.88
CA VAL A 172 -8.22 -3.10 19.49
C VAL A 172 -7.06 -3.09 20.48
N LYS A 173 -6.69 -4.26 21.02
CA LYS A 173 -5.51 -4.42 21.86
C LYS A 173 -4.30 -4.74 21.00
N ILE A 174 -3.21 -3.97 21.14
CA ILE A 174 -1.92 -4.24 20.49
C ILE A 174 -0.88 -4.57 21.57
N VAL A 175 -0.23 -5.73 21.45
CA VAL A 175 0.83 -6.20 22.35
C VAL A 175 2.14 -6.17 21.58
N LEU A 176 3.00 -5.23 21.91
CA LEU A 176 4.30 -5.02 21.28
C LEU A 176 5.38 -5.89 21.93
N ASN A 177 6.51 -6.06 21.24
CA ASN A 177 7.65 -6.88 21.69
C ASN A 177 7.27 -8.33 22.03
N TYR A 178 6.29 -8.87 21.31
CA TYR A 178 5.81 -10.22 21.53
C TYR A 178 5.82 -11.04 20.23
N LYS A 179 6.87 -11.84 20.04
CA LYS A 179 6.98 -12.75 18.90
C LYS A 179 6.22 -14.06 19.18
N VAL A 180 5.13 -14.29 18.48
CA VAL A 180 4.38 -15.56 18.51
C VAL A 180 5.24 -16.64 17.88
N GLN A 181 5.57 -17.68 18.64
CA GLN A 181 6.39 -18.82 18.19
C GLN A 181 5.54 -20.06 17.87
N ASP A 182 4.41 -20.22 18.53
CA ASP A 182 3.49 -21.34 18.34
C ASP A 182 2.05 -20.82 18.36
N ILE A 183 1.45 -20.75 17.19
CA ILE A 183 0.11 -20.21 16.99
C ILE A 183 -0.96 -21.06 17.70
N LEU A 184 -0.85 -22.37 17.63
CA LEU A 184 -1.86 -23.27 18.20
C LEU A 184 -1.88 -23.16 19.72
N LYS A 185 -0.70 -23.12 20.33
CA LYS A 185 -0.55 -22.95 21.77
C LYS A 185 -1.04 -21.57 22.24
N GLU A 186 -0.68 -20.51 21.51
CA GLU A 186 -1.16 -19.15 21.83
C GLU A 186 -2.68 -19.04 21.67
N LYS A 187 -3.24 -19.65 20.62
CA LYS A 187 -4.69 -19.70 20.39
C LYS A 187 -5.40 -20.37 21.56
N GLU A 188 -4.90 -21.53 22.01
CA GLU A 188 -5.47 -22.27 23.13
C GLU A 188 -5.35 -21.52 24.45
N ASN A 189 -4.14 -21.05 24.79
CA ASN A 189 -3.86 -20.36 26.06
C ASN A 189 -4.66 -19.05 26.19
N GLY A 190 -4.82 -18.31 25.09
CA GLY A 190 -5.57 -17.05 25.05
C GLY A 190 -7.08 -17.23 24.89
N GLY A 191 -7.55 -18.45 24.63
CA GLY A 191 -8.95 -18.75 24.37
C GLY A 191 -9.46 -18.04 23.09
N PHE A 192 -8.61 -17.95 22.06
CA PHE A 192 -8.99 -17.33 20.80
C PHE A 192 -9.78 -18.29 19.91
N ASP A 193 -10.88 -17.81 19.33
CA ASP A 193 -11.73 -18.58 18.44
C ASP A 193 -11.10 -18.76 17.04
N ALA A 194 -10.45 -17.71 16.53
CA ALA A 194 -9.79 -17.72 15.21
C ALA A 194 -8.47 -16.94 15.24
N VAL A 195 -7.63 -17.18 14.21
CA VAL A 195 -6.33 -16.53 14.06
C VAL A 195 -6.20 -15.94 12.67
N PHE A 196 -5.66 -14.71 12.58
CA PHE A 196 -5.22 -14.10 11.33
C PHE A 196 -3.72 -13.83 11.37
N VAL A 197 -2.98 -14.44 10.46
CA VAL A 197 -1.53 -14.29 10.34
C VAL A 197 -1.22 -13.24 9.27
N ALA A 198 -0.54 -12.16 9.67
CA ALA A 198 -0.24 -10.99 8.84
C ALA A 198 1.17 -10.46 9.10
N ILE A 199 2.16 -11.36 9.15
CA ILE A 199 3.57 -11.03 9.50
C ILE A 199 4.33 -10.33 8.37
N GLY A 200 3.75 -10.24 7.18
CA GLY A 200 4.37 -9.61 6.02
C GLY A 200 5.58 -10.36 5.46
N ALA A 201 6.42 -9.66 4.73
CA ALA A 201 7.69 -10.15 4.18
C ALA A 201 8.79 -9.13 4.49
N HIS A 202 9.64 -9.45 5.46
CA HIS A 202 10.64 -8.51 6.00
C HIS A 202 12.07 -9.07 5.99
N LEU A 203 12.26 -10.34 5.60
CA LEU A 203 13.58 -10.92 5.44
C LEU A 203 14.12 -10.59 4.04
N ALA A 204 15.29 -9.97 3.97
CA ALA A 204 15.95 -9.73 2.70
C ALA A 204 16.34 -11.03 2.00
N LYS A 205 16.08 -11.11 0.70
CA LYS A 205 16.59 -12.23 -0.12
C LYS A 205 18.11 -12.22 -0.15
N LYS A 206 18.70 -13.35 0.19
CA LYS A 206 20.14 -13.52 0.19
C LYS A 206 20.64 -13.77 -1.23
N VAL A 207 21.59 -12.95 -1.67
CA VAL A 207 22.35 -13.16 -2.90
C VAL A 207 23.83 -13.18 -2.54
N ASN A 208 24.53 -14.16 -3.05
CA ASN A 208 25.98 -14.25 -2.85
C ASN A 208 26.68 -13.44 -3.95
N ILE A 209 27.18 -12.27 -3.60
CA ILE A 209 28.03 -11.45 -4.45
C ILE A 209 29.47 -11.62 -3.94
N PRO A 210 30.41 -12.08 -4.76
CA PRO A 210 31.83 -12.10 -4.39
C PRO A 210 32.25 -10.69 -3.96
N ALA A 211 32.86 -10.57 -2.78
CA ALA A 211 33.27 -9.31 -2.22
C ALA A 211 34.56 -9.47 -1.41
N GLN A 212 35.38 -8.41 -1.36
CA GLN A 212 36.54 -8.34 -0.47
C GLN A 212 36.05 -8.14 0.98
N GLU A 213 36.83 -8.55 1.97
CA GLU A 213 36.50 -8.46 3.39
C GLU A 213 36.17 -7.03 3.87
N ALA A 214 36.77 -6.02 3.25
CA ALA A 214 36.51 -4.60 3.57
C ALA A 214 35.30 -4.00 2.85
N SER A 215 34.62 -4.79 2.01
CA SER A 215 33.46 -4.29 1.24
C SER A 215 32.24 -4.13 2.12
N LYS A 216 31.56 -2.98 1.99
CA LYS A 216 30.34 -2.68 2.76
C LYS A 216 29.10 -3.05 1.96
N ILE A 217 28.47 -4.16 2.33
CA ILE A 217 27.22 -4.64 1.73
C ILE A 217 26.13 -4.64 2.79
N LEU A 218 25.01 -3.97 2.50
CA LEU A 218 23.85 -3.84 3.36
C LEU A 218 22.60 -4.40 2.66
N ASP A 219 21.63 -4.93 3.39
CA ASP A 219 20.30 -5.15 2.85
C ASP A 219 19.43 -3.88 2.98
N ALA A 220 18.54 -3.67 2.00
CA ALA A 220 17.77 -2.44 1.92
C ALA A 220 16.78 -2.26 3.08
N VAL A 221 16.21 -3.34 3.63
CA VAL A 221 15.23 -3.25 4.72
C VAL A 221 15.93 -2.83 6.01
N SER A 222 17.04 -3.48 6.37
CA SER A 222 17.87 -3.09 7.52
C SER A 222 18.40 -1.66 7.36
N PHE A 223 18.87 -1.33 6.15
CA PHE A 223 19.33 0.03 5.83
C PHE A 223 18.24 1.09 6.06
N LEU A 224 17.03 0.91 5.52
CA LEU A 224 15.92 1.85 5.67
C LEU A 224 15.46 1.98 7.12
N LYS A 225 15.49 0.87 7.87
CA LYS A 225 15.18 0.86 9.31
C LYS A 225 16.21 1.63 10.13
N GLU A 226 17.50 1.47 9.82
CA GLU A 226 18.58 2.19 10.52
C GLU A 226 18.69 3.66 10.11
N ALA A 227 18.25 3.97 8.89
CA ALA A 227 18.24 5.33 8.35
C ALA A 227 17.08 6.20 8.85
N ASP A 228 16.12 5.63 9.58
CA ASP A 228 14.99 6.41 10.15
C ASP A 228 15.51 7.59 10.97
N GLU A 229 14.82 8.72 10.88
CA GLU A 229 15.22 9.98 11.55
C GLU A 229 15.40 9.84 13.07
N ASN A 230 14.67 8.92 13.69
CA ASN A 230 14.72 8.64 15.13
C ASN A 230 15.82 7.64 15.52
N SER A 231 16.65 7.19 14.55
CA SER A 231 17.77 6.30 14.84
C SER A 231 18.99 7.08 15.32
N ASP A 232 19.52 6.73 16.49
CA ASP A 232 20.77 7.30 17.03
C ASP A 232 22.01 6.88 16.23
N ASN A 233 21.93 5.81 15.45
CA ASN A 233 23.02 5.23 14.69
C ASN A 233 22.70 5.17 13.19
N LYS A 234 22.81 6.31 12.52
CA LYS A 234 22.66 6.36 11.07
C LYS A 234 23.81 5.62 10.37
N PRO A 235 23.54 4.82 9.34
CA PRO A 235 24.58 4.06 8.65
C PRO A 235 25.54 5.00 7.89
N LEU A 236 26.85 4.75 8.04
CA LEU A 236 27.88 5.45 7.29
C LEU A 236 28.03 4.76 5.92
N LEU A 237 27.66 5.42 4.84
CA LEU A 237 27.60 4.82 3.50
C LEU A 237 28.83 5.12 2.63
N GLY A 238 29.60 6.17 2.93
CA GLY A 238 30.57 6.73 2.01
C GLY A 238 29.91 7.70 1.01
N ARG A 239 30.68 8.16 0.04
CA ARG A 239 30.25 9.20 -0.90
C ARG A 239 29.45 8.67 -2.09
N ARG A 240 29.75 7.42 -2.52
CA ARG A 240 29.13 6.77 -3.69
C ARG A 240 28.47 5.48 -3.27
N VAL A 241 27.17 5.42 -3.44
CA VAL A 241 26.35 4.30 -2.99
C VAL A 241 25.71 3.63 -4.18
N ALA A 242 25.98 2.34 -4.36
CA ALA A 242 25.30 1.51 -5.33
C ALA A 242 24.11 0.79 -4.69
N ILE A 243 22.98 0.76 -5.38
CA ILE A 243 21.76 0.06 -4.97
C ILE A 243 21.45 -1.00 -6.02
N TYR A 244 21.43 -2.26 -5.64
CA TYR A 244 21.18 -3.37 -6.56
C TYR A 244 19.72 -3.81 -6.48
N GLY A 245 18.95 -3.48 -7.52
CA GLY A 245 17.52 -3.79 -7.64
C GLY A 245 16.78 -2.74 -8.44
N GLY A 246 15.52 -2.99 -8.77
CA GLY A 246 14.70 -2.09 -9.59
C GLY A 246 13.26 -1.96 -9.08
N GLY A 247 12.98 -2.34 -7.84
CA GLY A 247 11.67 -2.16 -7.21
C GLY A 247 11.59 -0.86 -6.39
N ASN A 248 10.40 -0.57 -5.86
CA ASN A 248 10.16 0.63 -5.05
C ASN A 248 11.13 0.74 -3.86
N THR A 249 11.49 -0.38 -3.22
CA THR A 249 12.50 -0.40 -2.15
C THR A 249 13.87 0.10 -2.62
N ALA A 250 14.23 -0.13 -3.89
CA ALA A 250 15.49 0.39 -4.44
C ALA A 250 15.43 1.92 -4.63
N MET A 251 14.27 2.45 -5.07
CA MET A 251 14.04 3.89 -5.17
C MET A 251 14.13 4.55 -3.79
N ASP A 252 13.43 4.01 -2.81
CA ASP A 252 13.46 4.50 -1.41
C ASP A 252 14.87 4.44 -0.82
N ALA A 253 15.63 3.36 -1.05
CA ALA A 253 17.00 3.23 -0.58
C ALA A 253 17.94 4.27 -1.21
N ALA A 254 17.84 4.49 -2.52
CA ALA A 254 18.68 5.46 -3.23
C ALA A 254 18.39 6.90 -2.78
N ARG A 255 17.13 7.27 -2.68
CA ARG A 255 16.69 8.60 -2.20
C ARG A 255 17.09 8.82 -0.74
N THR A 256 17.00 7.78 0.08
CA THR A 256 17.46 7.83 1.48
C THR A 256 18.97 7.98 1.58
N ALA A 257 19.75 7.29 0.74
CA ALA A 257 21.21 7.45 0.68
C ALA A 257 21.61 8.90 0.35
N LYS A 258 20.89 9.56 -0.58
CA LYS A 258 21.11 10.99 -0.87
C LYS A 258 20.90 11.85 0.38
N ARG A 259 19.80 11.64 1.13
CA ARG A 259 19.49 12.37 2.38
C ARG A 259 20.48 12.12 3.50
N LEU A 260 21.18 10.98 3.47
CA LEU A 260 22.29 10.69 4.39
C LEU A 260 23.63 11.27 3.94
N GLY A 261 23.66 12.07 2.87
CA GLY A 261 24.84 12.80 2.41
C GLY A 261 25.67 12.08 1.38
N ALA A 262 25.16 11.06 0.69
CA ALA A 262 25.85 10.50 -0.45
C ALA A 262 25.92 11.51 -1.62
N ASP A 263 27.13 11.75 -2.12
CA ASP A 263 27.33 12.62 -3.29
C ASP A 263 26.67 11.99 -4.52
N GLU A 264 26.79 10.66 -4.64
CA GLU A 264 26.20 9.89 -5.72
C GLU A 264 25.48 8.65 -5.18
N ALA A 265 24.22 8.49 -5.57
CA ALA A 265 23.44 7.28 -5.40
C ALA A 265 23.08 6.73 -6.77
N MET A 266 23.43 5.45 -7.03
CA MET A 266 23.22 4.81 -8.32
C MET A 266 22.47 3.49 -8.15
N ILE A 267 21.41 3.31 -8.92
CA ILE A 267 20.66 2.06 -8.99
C ILE A 267 21.22 1.23 -10.13
N ILE A 268 21.57 -0.03 -9.83
CA ILE A 268 22.01 -1.00 -10.83
C ILE A 268 20.84 -1.95 -11.09
N TYR A 269 20.33 -1.94 -12.32
CA TYR A 269 19.19 -2.75 -12.68
C TYR A 269 19.40 -3.54 -13.97
N ARG A 270 19.09 -4.86 -13.92
CA ARG A 270 19.44 -5.82 -14.97
C ARG A 270 18.57 -5.77 -16.23
N ARG A 271 17.44 -5.05 -16.23
CA ARG A 271 16.56 -4.85 -17.39
C ARG A 271 16.48 -3.37 -17.75
N ASP A 272 15.65 -3.03 -18.72
CA ASP A 272 15.34 -1.67 -19.13
C ASP A 272 14.21 -1.04 -18.28
N ARG A 273 13.84 0.19 -18.64
CA ARG A 273 12.79 0.95 -17.95
C ARG A 273 11.42 0.29 -18.07
N GLU A 274 11.07 -0.27 -19.23
CA GLU A 274 9.78 -0.89 -19.49
C GLU A 274 9.52 -2.12 -18.62
N HIS A 275 10.59 -2.82 -18.24
CA HIS A 275 10.52 -4.01 -17.40
C HIS A 275 10.85 -3.74 -15.93
N MET A 276 10.89 -2.49 -15.53
CA MET A 276 11.18 -2.12 -14.15
C MET A 276 9.95 -2.35 -13.26
N PRO A 277 10.08 -3.04 -12.11
CA PRO A 277 8.95 -3.31 -11.22
C PRO A 277 8.57 -2.12 -10.33
N ALA A 278 9.41 -1.07 -10.23
CA ALA A 278 9.05 0.15 -9.54
C ALA A 278 7.96 0.92 -10.32
N HIS A 279 7.10 1.62 -9.60
CA HIS A 279 6.13 2.51 -10.21
C HIS A 279 6.86 3.66 -10.93
N GLU A 280 6.36 4.05 -12.09
CA GLU A 280 7.02 5.02 -12.97
C GLU A 280 7.28 6.35 -12.25
N PHE A 281 6.30 6.86 -11.51
CA PHE A 281 6.44 8.12 -10.78
C PHE A 281 7.50 8.05 -9.66
N GLU A 282 7.70 6.91 -9.00
CA GLU A 282 8.76 6.74 -7.99
C GLU A 282 10.16 6.74 -8.61
N ALA A 283 10.28 6.16 -9.82
CA ALA A 283 11.51 6.23 -10.58
C ALA A 283 11.80 7.67 -11.05
N ASP A 284 10.78 8.40 -11.50
CA ASP A 284 10.90 9.80 -11.93
C ASP A 284 11.25 10.73 -10.76
N GLU A 285 10.67 10.54 -9.59
CA GLU A 285 11.04 11.26 -8.38
C GLU A 285 12.51 10.99 -7.99
N ALA A 286 12.95 9.72 -8.01
CA ALA A 286 14.34 9.38 -7.73
C ALA A 286 15.31 10.06 -8.72
N LEU A 287 15.00 10.04 -10.00
CA LEU A 287 15.79 10.71 -11.05
C LEU A 287 15.82 12.24 -10.83
N SER A 288 14.70 12.85 -10.48
CA SER A 288 14.62 14.30 -10.21
C SER A 288 15.46 14.71 -9.00
N GLU A 289 15.60 13.84 -8.00
CA GLU A 289 16.48 14.03 -6.83
C GLU A 289 17.97 13.72 -7.14
N GLY A 290 18.31 13.45 -8.39
CA GLY A 290 19.70 13.22 -8.84
C GLY A 290 20.21 11.81 -8.61
N VAL A 291 19.33 10.84 -8.39
CA VAL A 291 19.69 9.42 -8.41
C VAL A 291 19.99 9.00 -9.85
N LYS A 292 21.07 8.26 -10.07
CA LYS A 292 21.41 7.68 -11.38
C LYS A 292 20.85 6.27 -11.50
N ILE A 293 20.43 5.86 -12.70
CA ILE A 293 20.01 4.47 -12.94
C ILE A 293 20.85 3.89 -14.06
N HIS A 294 21.63 2.86 -13.74
CA HIS A 294 22.37 2.06 -14.69
C HIS A 294 21.51 0.88 -15.14
N TRP A 295 20.83 1.09 -16.26
CA TRP A 295 20.00 0.09 -16.91
C TRP A 295 20.83 -1.04 -17.50
N LEU A 296 20.22 -2.19 -17.74
CA LEU A 296 20.83 -3.34 -18.42
C LEU A 296 22.18 -3.70 -17.79
N SER A 297 22.24 -3.73 -16.46
CA SER A 297 23.49 -3.99 -15.72
C SER A 297 23.23 -4.89 -14.52
N THR A 298 24.10 -5.86 -14.30
CA THR A 298 24.06 -6.76 -13.14
C THR A 298 25.40 -6.75 -12.42
N ILE A 299 25.41 -6.79 -11.09
CA ILE A 299 26.62 -6.76 -10.28
C ILE A 299 27.24 -8.17 -10.26
N LYS A 300 28.53 -8.26 -10.54
CA LYS A 300 29.31 -9.51 -10.51
C LYS A 300 30.25 -9.60 -9.31
N ASN A 301 30.84 -8.49 -8.92
CA ASN A 301 31.82 -8.43 -7.86
C ASN A 301 31.78 -7.04 -7.18
N MET A 302 32.20 -7.01 -5.92
CA MET A 302 32.45 -5.77 -5.18
C MET A 302 33.84 -5.79 -4.56
N GLU A 303 34.58 -4.73 -4.79
CA GLU A 303 35.84 -4.42 -4.15
C GLU A 303 35.61 -3.31 -3.07
N THR A 304 36.70 -2.87 -2.43
CA THR A 304 36.61 -1.89 -1.33
C THR A 304 35.93 -0.57 -1.75
N SER A 305 36.13 -0.11 -2.98
CA SER A 305 35.61 1.18 -3.49
C SER A 305 35.09 1.12 -4.92
N SER A 306 34.83 -0.06 -5.43
CA SER A 306 34.32 -0.27 -6.78
C SER A 306 33.44 -1.51 -6.89
N ILE A 307 32.55 -1.51 -7.89
CA ILE A 307 31.78 -2.67 -8.30
C ILE A 307 32.07 -2.99 -9.76
N THR A 308 32.15 -4.28 -10.08
CA THR A 308 32.18 -4.73 -11.48
C THR A 308 30.77 -5.13 -11.89
N VAL A 309 30.25 -4.51 -12.94
CA VAL A 309 28.95 -4.82 -13.53
C VAL A 309 29.14 -5.50 -14.90
N GLU A 310 28.28 -6.46 -15.20
CA GLU A 310 28.16 -7.05 -16.51
C GLU A 310 26.96 -6.42 -17.24
N LYS A 311 27.19 -6.04 -18.49
CA LYS A 311 26.11 -5.51 -19.35
C LYS A 311 25.13 -6.64 -19.71
N MET A 312 23.87 -6.27 -19.75
CA MET A 312 22.77 -7.17 -20.05
C MET A 312 22.06 -6.73 -21.33
N GLN A 313 21.31 -7.65 -21.92
CA GLN A 313 20.32 -7.36 -22.95
C GLN A 313 19.00 -8.02 -22.59
N VAL A 314 17.88 -7.46 -23.06
CA VAL A 314 16.56 -8.09 -22.87
C VAL A 314 16.22 -8.92 -24.08
N VAL A 315 16.01 -10.23 -23.87
CA VAL A 315 15.57 -11.17 -24.89
C VAL A 315 14.30 -11.86 -24.36
N ASP A 316 13.20 -11.75 -25.07
CA ASP A 316 11.90 -12.29 -24.64
C ASP A 316 11.54 -11.88 -23.19
N GLY A 317 11.75 -10.61 -22.84
CA GLY A 317 11.48 -10.05 -21.51
C GLY A 317 12.45 -10.51 -20.39
N LYS A 318 13.44 -11.34 -20.72
CA LYS A 318 14.44 -11.82 -19.76
C LYS A 318 15.78 -11.12 -19.95
N ALA A 319 16.44 -10.78 -18.85
CA ALA A 319 17.79 -10.24 -18.86
C ALA A 319 18.79 -11.36 -19.16
N VAL A 320 19.59 -11.18 -20.22
CA VAL A 320 20.63 -12.12 -20.65
C VAL A 320 21.97 -11.39 -20.62
N PRO A 321 23.05 -12.00 -20.03
CA PRO A 321 24.36 -11.38 -19.99
C PRO A 321 24.99 -11.29 -21.39
N THR A 322 25.75 -10.21 -21.63
CA THR A 322 26.45 -9.97 -22.91
C THR A 322 27.92 -10.42 -22.89
N GLY A 323 28.48 -10.61 -21.71
CA GLY A 323 29.94 -10.86 -21.54
C GLY A 323 30.78 -9.57 -21.53
N GLU A 324 30.17 -8.40 -21.62
CA GLU A 324 30.85 -7.12 -21.50
C GLU A 324 30.79 -6.60 -20.06
N TYR A 325 31.94 -6.11 -19.56
CA TYR A 325 32.07 -5.68 -18.18
C TYR A 325 32.46 -4.20 -18.10
N GLU A 326 32.00 -3.57 -17.02
CA GLU A 326 32.35 -2.19 -16.68
C GLU A 326 32.62 -2.11 -15.17
N THR A 327 33.58 -1.26 -14.78
CA THR A 327 33.86 -0.96 -13.37
C THR A 327 33.30 0.40 -13.02
N LEU A 328 32.48 0.44 -11.96
CA LEU A 328 31.90 1.65 -11.41
C LEU A 328 32.45 1.88 -10.00
N GLU A 329 32.68 3.13 -9.65
CA GLU A 329 33.10 3.49 -8.30
C GLU A 329 31.93 3.42 -7.33
N ALA A 330 32.09 2.70 -6.21
CA ALA A 330 31.10 2.58 -5.15
C ALA A 330 31.76 2.27 -3.81
N ASP A 331 31.44 3.03 -2.79
CA ASP A 331 31.97 2.86 -1.43
C ASP A 331 31.12 1.89 -0.60
N SER A 332 29.85 1.74 -0.97
CA SER A 332 28.93 0.75 -0.39
C SER A 332 27.91 0.24 -1.39
N LEU A 333 27.35 -0.94 -1.09
CA LEU A 333 26.34 -1.62 -1.88
C LEU A 333 25.12 -1.95 -1.02
N ILE A 334 23.93 -1.54 -1.46
CA ILE A 334 22.66 -1.85 -0.81
C ILE A 334 21.91 -2.85 -1.70
N LEU A 335 21.55 -4.01 -1.14
CA LEU A 335 20.81 -5.06 -1.84
C LEU A 335 19.30 -4.86 -1.69
N ALA A 336 18.62 -4.55 -2.78
CA ALA A 336 17.18 -4.35 -2.85
C ALA A 336 16.51 -5.39 -3.78
N LEU A 337 16.84 -6.67 -3.60
CA LEU A 337 16.48 -7.78 -4.49
C LEU A 337 15.19 -8.50 -4.12
N GLY A 338 14.40 -7.93 -3.21
CA GLY A 338 13.14 -8.47 -2.72
C GLY A 338 13.25 -9.04 -1.30
N GLN A 339 12.10 -9.46 -0.79
CA GLN A 339 11.93 -9.89 0.60
C GLN A 339 11.20 -11.23 0.67
N GLU A 340 11.35 -11.92 1.79
CA GLU A 340 10.69 -13.19 2.12
C GLU A 340 10.01 -13.10 3.48
N ALA A 341 8.98 -13.92 3.69
CA ALA A 341 8.30 -14.02 4.96
C ALA A 341 9.02 -15.00 5.91
N ASP A 342 9.09 -14.67 7.19
CA ASP A 342 9.60 -15.57 8.25
C ASP A 342 8.48 -16.53 8.69
N THR A 343 8.22 -17.57 7.87
CA THR A 343 7.10 -18.50 8.07
C THR A 343 7.50 -19.84 8.67
N ASP A 344 8.73 -20.01 9.16
CA ASP A 344 9.21 -21.27 9.70
C ASP A 344 8.35 -21.81 10.86
N PHE A 345 7.81 -20.91 11.69
CA PHE A 345 6.93 -21.27 12.80
C PHE A 345 5.55 -21.81 12.39
N LEU A 346 5.20 -21.76 11.10
CA LEU A 346 3.98 -22.34 10.53
C LEU A 346 4.20 -23.74 9.92
N LYS A 347 5.44 -24.11 9.60
CA LYS A 347 5.76 -25.32 8.85
C LYS A 347 5.41 -26.63 9.56
N HIS A 348 5.30 -26.58 10.89
CA HIS A 348 4.91 -27.75 11.69
C HIS A 348 3.39 -27.95 11.81
N ILE A 349 2.58 -26.99 11.34
CA ILE A 349 1.12 -27.06 11.40
C ILE A 349 0.60 -27.84 10.19
N GLU A 350 0.06 -29.03 10.45
CA GLU A 350 -0.51 -29.89 9.41
C GLU A 350 -1.63 -29.16 8.66
N GLY A 351 -1.60 -29.22 7.31
CA GLY A 351 -2.57 -28.57 6.43
C GLY A 351 -2.18 -27.19 5.95
N ILE A 352 -1.21 -26.50 6.57
CA ILE A 352 -0.67 -25.26 6.02
C ILE A 352 0.32 -25.60 4.90
N THR A 353 0.06 -25.08 3.70
CA THR A 353 0.89 -25.27 2.51
C THR A 353 1.58 -23.99 2.08
N PHE A 354 2.66 -24.15 1.33
CA PHE A 354 3.51 -23.05 0.86
C PHE A 354 3.74 -23.17 -0.64
N LYS A 355 3.99 -22.04 -1.30
CA LYS A 355 4.46 -22.00 -2.69
C LYS A 355 5.86 -22.63 -2.80
N GLU A 356 6.34 -22.80 -4.03
CA GLU A 356 7.65 -23.36 -4.34
C GLU A 356 8.82 -22.64 -3.64
N ASP A 357 8.67 -21.37 -3.27
CA ASP A 357 9.64 -20.58 -2.51
C ASP A 357 9.77 -21.00 -1.04
N GLY A 358 8.86 -21.86 -0.55
CA GLY A 358 8.85 -22.36 0.83
C GLY A 358 8.53 -21.32 1.91
N THR A 359 8.17 -20.10 1.52
CA THR A 359 7.91 -18.97 2.44
C THR A 359 6.56 -18.29 2.22
N THR A 360 6.01 -18.34 1.02
CA THR A 360 4.70 -17.77 0.69
C THR A 360 3.59 -18.76 1.04
N VAL A 361 2.74 -18.38 2.00
CA VAL A 361 1.64 -19.23 2.48
C VAL A 361 0.51 -19.27 1.47
N GLU A 362 0.01 -20.47 1.15
CA GLU A 362 -1.17 -20.64 0.31
C GLU A 362 -2.45 -20.45 1.11
N VAL A 363 -3.38 -19.70 0.52
CA VAL A 363 -4.72 -19.47 1.07
C VAL A 363 -5.78 -19.70 0.02
N ASN A 364 -6.96 -20.11 0.48
CA ASN A 364 -8.12 -20.20 -0.38
C ASN A 364 -8.76 -18.82 -0.67
N PRO A 365 -9.79 -18.73 -1.52
CA PRO A 365 -10.45 -17.46 -1.81
C PRO A 365 -11.02 -16.72 -0.59
N SER A 366 -11.26 -17.39 0.55
CA SER A 366 -11.68 -16.74 1.81
C SER A 366 -10.51 -16.31 2.70
N MET A 367 -9.28 -16.36 2.23
CA MET A 367 -8.04 -16.08 2.98
C MET A 367 -7.73 -17.11 4.08
N MET A 368 -8.44 -18.25 4.14
CA MET A 368 -8.16 -19.32 5.09
C MET A 368 -7.05 -20.22 4.54
N THR A 369 -6.13 -20.63 5.42
CA THR A 369 -5.10 -21.63 5.13
C THR A 369 -5.71 -23.03 5.05
N GLY A 370 -4.91 -24.06 4.83
CA GLY A 370 -5.39 -25.44 4.91
C GLY A 370 -5.73 -25.92 6.32
N TYR A 371 -5.42 -25.13 7.38
CA TYR A 371 -5.83 -25.43 8.75
C TYR A 371 -7.09 -24.63 9.13
N PRO A 372 -8.20 -25.28 9.56
CA PRO A 372 -9.45 -24.59 9.88
C PRO A 372 -9.31 -23.55 10.98
N GLY A 373 -9.81 -22.33 10.72
CA GLY A 373 -9.79 -21.23 11.67
C GLY A 373 -8.48 -20.46 11.74
N ILE A 374 -7.49 -20.82 10.89
CA ILE A 374 -6.28 -20.01 10.68
C ILE A 374 -6.34 -19.39 9.28
N PHE A 375 -6.28 -18.07 9.24
CA PHE A 375 -6.32 -17.24 8.03
C PHE A 375 -4.98 -16.52 7.87
N ALA A 376 -4.62 -16.15 6.65
CA ALA A 376 -3.40 -15.39 6.39
C ALA A 376 -3.63 -14.32 5.32
N GLY A 377 -2.83 -13.25 5.35
CA GLY A 377 -2.93 -12.15 4.39
C GLY A 377 -1.73 -11.20 4.44
N GLY A 378 -1.78 -10.17 3.60
CA GLY A 378 -0.65 -9.26 3.39
C GLY A 378 0.44 -9.88 2.53
N ASP A 379 1.69 -9.45 2.70
CA ASP A 379 2.80 -9.80 1.82
C ASP A 379 3.30 -11.25 1.96
N MET A 380 2.80 -11.98 2.95
CA MET A 380 3.13 -13.40 3.16
C MET A 380 2.28 -14.37 2.33
N VAL A 381 1.27 -13.88 1.60
CA VAL A 381 0.44 -14.69 0.70
C VAL A 381 0.63 -14.23 -0.76
N PRO A 382 0.22 -15.05 -1.76
CA PRO A 382 0.42 -14.71 -3.17
C PRO A 382 -0.34 -13.44 -3.56
N SER A 383 0.35 -12.35 -3.79
CA SER A 383 -0.19 -11.06 -4.28
C SER A 383 0.92 -10.07 -4.61
N GLU A 384 0.58 -8.95 -5.22
CA GLU A 384 1.44 -7.77 -5.22
C GLU A 384 1.58 -7.22 -3.79
N ARG A 385 2.79 -6.82 -3.44
CA ARG A 385 3.16 -6.35 -2.11
C ARG A 385 3.00 -4.84 -2.01
N THR A 386 1.77 -4.40 -1.73
CA THR A 386 1.43 -2.99 -1.51
C THR A 386 0.63 -2.82 -0.23
N VAL A 387 0.72 -1.63 0.38
CA VAL A 387 -0.05 -1.29 1.59
C VAL A 387 -1.55 -1.48 1.35
N THR A 388 -2.05 -1.04 0.18
CA THR A 388 -3.47 -1.08 -0.15
C THR A 388 -4.00 -2.50 -0.37
N ILE A 389 -3.23 -3.36 -1.04
CA ILE A 389 -3.58 -4.78 -1.20
C ILE A 389 -3.58 -5.48 0.16
N ALA A 390 -2.57 -5.23 0.98
CA ALA A 390 -2.50 -5.77 2.33
C ALA A 390 -3.71 -5.35 3.18
N THR A 391 -4.13 -4.09 3.10
CA THR A 391 -5.35 -3.57 3.73
C THR A 391 -6.60 -4.29 3.23
N GLY A 392 -6.71 -4.50 1.91
CA GLY A 392 -7.78 -5.27 1.29
C GLY A 392 -7.84 -6.72 1.78
N HIS A 393 -6.68 -7.38 1.95
CA HIS A 393 -6.59 -8.73 2.51
C HIS A 393 -7.11 -8.78 3.94
N GLY A 394 -6.74 -7.81 4.79
CA GLY A 394 -7.22 -7.72 6.17
C GLY A 394 -8.76 -7.61 6.23
N LYS A 395 -9.35 -6.73 5.41
CA LYS A 395 -10.81 -6.61 5.32
C LYS A 395 -11.47 -7.89 4.82
N LYS A 396 -10.91 -8.51 3.78
CA LYS A 396 -11.44 -9.75 3.22
C LYS A 396 -11.39 -10.88 4.24
N ALA A 397 -10.26 -11.03 4.94
CA ALA A 397 -10.11 -12.00 6.01
C ALA A 397 -11.12 -11.76 7.14
N ALA A 398 -11.28 -10.53 7.59
CA ALA A 398 -12.23 -10.20 8.67
C ALA A 398 -13.66 -10.63 8.38
N ARG A 399 -14.16 -10.39 7.15
CA ARG A 399 -15.50 -10.83 6.71
C ARG A 399 -15.64 -12.35 6.69
N ASN A 400 -14.60 -13.04 6.24
CA ASN A 400 -14.63 -14.50 6.17
C ASN A 400 -14.41 -15.15 7.53
N ILE A 401 -13.64 -14.55 8.44
CA ILE A 401 -13.51 -14.99 9.82
C ILE A 401 -14.86 -14.86 10.54
N ASP A 402 -15.56 -13.74 10.42
CA ASP A 402 -16.89 -13.56 11.02
C ASP A 402 -17.89 -14.59 10.48
N ALA A 403 -17.92 -14.81 9.17
CA ALA A 403 -18.79 -15.82 8.56
C ALA A 403 -18.45 -17.24 9.05
N TRP A 404 -17.16 -17.59 9.11
CA TRP A 404 -16.70 -18.88 9.61
C TRP A 404 -17.09 -19.11 11.08
N LEU A 405 -16.94 -18.09 11.93
CA LEU A 405 -17.34 -18.14 13.34
C LEU A 405 -18.85 -18.31 13.55
N ARG A 406 -19.64 -17.88 12.58
CA ARG A 406 -21.11 -18.06 12.54
C ARG A 406 -21.55 -19.34 11.83
N ASN A 407 -20.61 -20.19 11.37
CA ASN A 407 -20.87 -21.36 10.54
C ASN A 407 -21.62 -21.01 9.23
N THR A 408 -21.28 -19.89 8.62
CA THR A 408 -21.82 -19.41 7.35
C THR A 408 -20.69 -19.15 6.36
N THR A 409 -21.03 -18.88 5.11
CA THR A 409 -20.08 -18.45 4.06
C THR A 409 -20.36 -17.01 3.71
N TYR A 410 -19.29 -16.17 3.64
CA TYR A 410 -19.43 -14.82 3.14
C TYR A 410 -19.51 -14.84 1.60
N GLU A 411 -20.63 -14.39 1.06
CA GLU A 411 -20.80 -14.15 -0.35
C GLU A 411 -20.68 -12.66 -0.64
N LYS A 412 -19.73 -12.29 -1.51
CA LYS A 412 -19.62 -10.91 -1.94
C LYS A 412 -20.84 -10.57 -2.81
N PRO A 413 -21.60 -9.50 -2.49
CA PRO A 413 -22.68 -9.06 -3.37
C PRO A 413 -22.17 -8.83 -4.79
N ALA A 414 -22.99 -9.17 -5.79
CA ALA A 414 -22.68 -8.88 -7.18
C ALA A 414 -22.55 -7.36 -7.37
N ASN A 415 -21.54 -6.95 -8.10
CA ASN A 415 -21.41 -5.54 -8.50
C ASN A 415 -22.40 -5.27 -9.64
N ASN A 416 -22.90 -4.03 -9.70
CA ASN A 416 -23.56 -3.51 -10.88
C ASN A 416 -22.58 -3.54 -12.09
N PRO A 417 -23.08 -3.49 -13.33
CA PRO A 417 -22.24 -3.43 -14.50
C PRO A 417 -21.27 -2.27 -14.46
N LEU A 418 -20.02 -2.53 -14.85
CA LEU A 418 -18.98 -1.49 -14.91
C LEU A 418 -19.35 -0.45 -15.95
N VAL A 419 -19.24 0.82 -15.60
CA VAL A 419 -19.48 1.91 -16.54
C VAL A 419 -18.21 2.26 -17.30
N THR A 420 -18.34 2.46 -18.62
CA THR A 420 -17.31 3.04 -19.48
C THR A 420 -17.66 4.46 -19.85
N ILE A 421 -16.67 5.22 -20.35
CA ILE A 421 -16.85 6.64 -20.70
C ILE A 421 -17.97 6.84 -21.73
N GLU A 422 -18.14 5.91 -22.69
CA GLU A 422 -19.12 5.99 -23.76
C GLU A 422 -20.56 5.88 -23.25
N LYS A 423 -20.76 5.34 -22.02
CA LYS A 423 -22.08 5.26 -21.38
C LYS A 423 -22.45 6.49 -20.57
N LEU A 424 -21.51 7.44 -20.43
CA LEU A 424 -21.70 8.65 -19.64
C LEU A 424 -22.21 9.79 -20.53
N GLN A 425 -23.25 10.46 -20.08
CA GLN A 425 -23.77 11.67 -20.73
C GLN A 425 -22.99 12.88 -20.21
N ILE A 426 -21.78 13.10 -20.76
CA ILE A 426 -20.84 14.12 -20.25
C ILE A 426 -20.79 15.39 -21.11
N TRP A 427 -21.67 15.56 -22.09
CA TRP A 427 -21.70 16.69 -23.02
C TRP A 427 -21.81 18.06 -22.34
N PHE A 428 -22.33 18.10 -21.11
CA PHE A 428 -22.43 19.30 -20.28
C PHE A 428 -21.21 19.53 -19.37
N LYS A 429 -20.26 18.62 -19.34
CA LYS A 429 -19.02 18.76 -18.56
C LYS A 429 -18.00 19.55 -19.37
N THR A 430 -17.28 20.43 -18.69
CA THR A 430 -16.20 21.20 -19.26
C THR A 430 -14.87 20.73 -18.71
N ASN A 431 -13.79 21.01 -19.45
CA ASN A 431 -12.45 20.79 -18.96
C ASN A 431 -12.21 21.59 -17.69
N ALA A 432 -11.57 20.96 -16.73
CA ALA A 432 -11.16 21.56 -15.46
C ALA A 432 -9.84 20.91 -15.05
N GLU A 433 -8.78 21.68 -15.01
CA GLU A 433 -7.45 21.18 -14.69
C GLU A 433 -7.39 20.56 -13.31
N ALA A 434 -6.69 19.42 -13.17
CA ALA A 434 -6.41 18.81 -11.89
C ALA A 434 -5.55 19.75 -11.02
N ARG A 435 -5.80 19.73 -9.72
CA ARG A 435 -4.92 20.39 -8.76
C ARG A 435 -3.67 19.55 -8.54
N ALA A 436 -2.52 20.17 -8.72
CA ALA A 436 -1.24 19.54 -8.37
C ALA A 436 -0.96 19.73 -6.88
N GLN A 437 -0.49 18.68 -6.24
CA GLN A 437 0.08 18.82 -4.89
C GLN A 437 1.41 19.58 -4.98
N GLN A 438 1.67 20.43 -4.02
CA GLN A 438 2.94 21.14 -3.94
C GLN A 438 4.03 20.20 -3.43
N HIS A 439 5.21 20.29 -4.01
CA HIS A 439 6.39 19.55 -3.59
C HIS A 439 7.41 20.53 -3.00
N LEU A 440 8.22 20.07 -2.07
CA LEU A 440 9.39 20.80 -1.65
C LEU A 440 10.36 20.96 -2.83
N GLU A 441 11.06 22.12 -2.87
CA GLU A 441 12.15 22.31 -3.83
C GLU A 441 13.18 21.17 -3.69
N ILE A 442 13.69 20.68 -4.81
CA ILE A 442 14.53 19.47 -4.87
C ILE A 442 15.75 19.60 -3.93
N GLU A 443 16.39 20.77 -3.93
CA GLU A 443 17.56 21.07 -3.08
C GLU A 443 17.26 20.87 -1.60
N LYS A 444 16.06 21.24 -1.15
CA LYS A 444 15.59 21.03 0.23
C LYS A 444 15.15 19.60 0.46
N ALA A 445 14.46 19.02 -0.51
CA ALA A 445 13.92 17.67 -0.41
C ALA A 445 15.03 16.62 -0.17
N VAL A 446 16.20 16.78 -0.78
CA VAL A 446 17.33 15.85 -0.62
C VAL A 446 18.13 16.04 0.66
N GLU A 447 17.86 17.11 1.42
CA GLU A 447 18.54 17.41 2.69
C GLU A 447 17.68 17.14 3.93
N THR A 448 16.40 16.73 3.75
CA THR A 448 15.46 16.54 4.86
C THR A 448 14.78 15.18 4.84
N PHE A 449 14.36 14.73 6.02
CA PHE A 449 13.40 13.63 6.18
C PHE A 449 11.97 14.13 6.44
N ASP A 450 11.74 15.44 6.42
CA ASP A 450 10.40 16.00 6.47
C ASP A 450 9.58 15.58 5.24
N GLU A 451 8.25 15.59 5.37
CA GLU A 451 7.36 15.22 4.28
C GLU A 451 7.54 16.16 3.08
N ILE A 452 7.84 15.58 1.91
CA ILE A 452 8.18 16.35 0.71
C ILE A 452 6.98 16.73 -0.16
N VAL A 453 5.83 16.08 0.00
CA VAL A 453 4.60 16.38 -0.74
C VAL A 453 3.60 17.02 0.20
N ALA A 454 3.09 18.18 -0.12
CA ALA A 454 2.07 18.87 0.68
C ALA A 454 0.67 18.27 0.47
N GLY A 455 -0.20 18.37 1.49
CA GLY A 455 -1.62 18.09 1.37
C GLY A 455 -2.38 19.22 0.67
N TYR A 456 -3.63 18.93 0.30
CA TYR A 456 -4.55 19.96 -0.22
C TYR A 456 -5.10 20.84 0.91
N THR A 457 -5.43 22.09 0.55
CA THR A 457 -6.35 22.92 1.32
C THR A 457 -7.79 22.40 1.16
N THR A 458 -8.71 22.91 1.99
CA THR A 458 -10.13 22.56 1.88
C THR A 458 -10.71 22.92 0.51
N GLU A 459 -10.34 24.09 -0.02
CA GLU A 459 -10.79 24.57 -1.31
C GLU A 459 -10.29 23.69 -2.46
N GLU A 460 -9.03 23.28 -2.40
CA GLU A 460 -8.42 22.40 -3.41
C GLU A 460 -9.05 21.00 -3.37
N ALA A 461 -9.25 20.43 -2.18
CA ALA A 461 -9.86 19.11 -2.01
C ALA A 461 -11.32 19.09 -2.49
N VAL A 462 -12.11 20.11 -2.16
CA VAL A 462 -13.50 20.24 -2.63
C VAL A 462 -13.56 20.42 -4.13
N TYR A 463 -12.71 21.30 -4.69
CA TYR A 463 -12.59 21.49 -6.14
C TYR A 463 -12.24 20.18 -6.84
N GLU A 464 -11.25 19.46 -6.35
CA GLU A 464 -10.81 18.19 -6.95
C GLU A 464 -11.92 17.13 -6.88
N ALA A 465 -12.64 17.06 -5.75
CA ALA A 465 -13.80 16.19 -5.61
C ALA A 465 -14.95 16.57 -6.59
N GLN A 466 -15.15 17.85 -6.87
CA GLN A 466 -16.14 18.36 -7.85
C GLN A 466 -15.81 17.99 -9.30
N ARG A 467 -14.56 17.66 -9.60
CA ARG A 467 -14.17 17.13 -10.91
C ARG A 467 -14.71 15.72 -11.17
N CYS A 468 -15.13 15.00 -10.14
CA CYS A 468 -15.70 13.66 -10.28
C CYS A 468 -16.91 13.65 -11.21
N LEU A 469 -16.95 12.70 -12.16
CA LEU A 469 -18.05 12.52 -13.11
C LEU A 469 -19.25 11.78 -12.50
N SER A 470 -19.13 11.28 -11.28
CA SER A 470 -20.16 10.49 -10.57
C SER A 470 -20.63 9.27 -11.38
N CYS A 471 -19.67 8.52 -11.92
CA CYS A 471 -19.88 7.50 -12.96
C CYS A 471 -20.88 6.39 -12.62
N GLY A 472 -21.10 6.09 -11.32
CA GLY A 472 -21.93 4.96 -10.92
C GLY A 472 -23.36 5.32 -10.57
N ASN A 473 -23.65 6.58 -10.28
CA ASN A 473 -24.96 6.99 -9.79
C ASN A 473 -25.91 7.36 -10.92
N CYS A 474 -27.12 6.85 -10.86
CA CYS A 474 -28.23 7.42 -11.62
C CYS A 474 -28.84 8.57 -10.84
N PHE A 475 -28.87 9.77 -11.43
CA PHE A 475 -29.44 10.97 -10.81
C PHE A 475 -30.94 11.12 -11.04
N GLU A 476 -31.57 10.16 -11.71
CA GLU A 476 -33.01 10.18 -12.04
C GLU A 476 -33.45 11.50 -12.72
N CYS A 477 -32.53 12.12 -13.45
CA CYS A 477 -32.74 13.43 -14.08
C CYS A 477 -33.53 13.36 -15.40
N ASP A 478 -33.90 12.15 -15.85
CA ASP A 478 -34.58 11.90 -17.13
C ASP A 478 -33.85 12.35 -18.41
N SER A 479 -32.57 12.74 -18.28
CA SER A 479 -31.78 13.24 -19.42
C SER A 479 -31.50 12.16 -20.47
N CYS A 480 -31.38 10.89 -20.06
CA CYS A 480 -31.17 9.74 -20.93
C CYS A 480 -32.44 9.39 -21.77
N TYR A 481 -33.57 9.99 -21.46
CA TYR A 481 -34.82 9.78 -22.20
C TYR A 481 -34.93 10.67 -23.43
N GLY A 482 -34.22 11.79 -23.45
CA GLY A 482 -34.20 12.73 -24.56
C GLY A 482 -33.02 12.55 -25.53
N ALA A 483 -32.16 11.61 -25.23
CA ALA A 483 -31.04 11.15 -26.06
C ALA A 483 -31.39 9.84 -26.75
#